data_9cc66bef7aedadc7b9daa8d59c33b44f
#
_entry.id   9cc66bef7aedadc7b9daa8d59c33b44f
#
_cell.length_a   1.000
_cell.length_b   1.000
_cell.length_c   1.000
_cell.angle_alpha   90.00
_cell.angle_beta   90.00
_cell.angle_gamma   90.00
#
_symmetry.space_group_name_H-M   'P 1'
#
loop_
_entity.id
_entity.type
_entity.pdbx_description
1 polymer ?
#
loop_
_entity_poly.entity_id
_entity_poly.type
_entity_poly.pdbx_seq_one_letter_code
_entity_poly.pdbx_strand_id
1 'polypeptide(L)'
;MPTQTPAAVRNQIASNTPDPLYLIVGEDEVEKSALASEFADLVDEGLRAFNVERVHAGDYTTGDKLLDGVGGIVAAARTLPMMAPRRVVIVLQAETLLAPKRESEAAARATEQLIAFLEQPEPMTTLVFVASSVDKRSRIVKQFQKSGTIVEIGAPDDVAGAERWVRHRVAHCGVEIEPAAARHLAVLAGFPERPQREGGGNLKRLRGDVDRLLLYALGQKRITVDDARMVAGPALLQDHWALTNAIESGNAAEALRQIALLFDAGGEAYMVLGQLGWLVRSKFPAITPAAVAPAIEALFRTDEQLKSSGGDPRILLERLVVELCSGKRATSGRRGAW
;
A
#
# COMPACT_ATOMS: atom_id res chain seq x y z
N MET A 1 23.53 16.02 1.02
CA MET A 1 23.19 16.06 -0.42
C MET A 1 21.70 16.28 -0.60
N PRO A 2 21.23 16.89 -1.70
CA PRO A 2 19.80 17.11 -1.91
C PRO A 2 19.06 15.80 -2.15
N THR A 3 17.79 15.76 -1.80
CA THR A 3 16.87 14.69 -2.21
C THR A 3 16.84 14.63 -3.74
N GLN A 4 17.07 13.46 -4.32
CA GLN A 4 17.03 13.25 -5.76
C GLN A 4 15.71 12.62 -6.19
N THR A 5 15.36 12.84 -7.46
CA THR A 5 14.18 12.17 -8.06
C THR A 5 14.54 10.76 -8.54
N PRO A 6 13.58 9.82 -8.61
CA PRO A 6 13.81 8.49 -9.18
C PRO A 6 14.44 8.54 -10.58
N ALA A 7 14.03 9.50 -11.42
CA ALA A 7 14.59 9.69 -12.77
C ALA A 7 16.08 10.07 -12.75
N ALA A 8 16.50 10.93 -11.82
CA ALA A 8 17.90 11.29 -11.68
C ALA A 8 18.77 10.09 -11.28
N VAL A 9 18.25 9.23 -10.38
CA VAL A 9 18.96 8.00 -9.98
C VAL A 9 19.04 7.00 -11.13
N ARG A 10 17.98 6.82 -11.91
CA ARG A 10 18.01 5.99 -13.14
C ARG A 10 19.07 6.47 -14.13
N ASN A 11 19.23 7.77 -14.29
CA ASN A 11 20.30 8.33 -15.12
C ASN A 11 21.69 8.02 -14.55
N GLN A 12 21.89 8.05 -13.23
CA GLN A 12 23.15 7.65 -12.59
C GLN A 12 23.45 6.16 -12.81
N ILE A 13 22.44 5.30 -12.71
CA ILE A 13 22.57 3.86 -13.00
C ILE A 13 22.94 3.65 -14.47
N ALA A 14 22.22 4.27 -15.40
CA ALA A 14 22.48 4.15 -16.84
C ALA A 14 23.87 4.67 -17.26
N SER A 15 24.35 5.72 -16.61
CA SER A 15 25.70 6.26 -16.85
C SER A 15 26.80 5.55 -16.06
N ASN A 16 26.47 4.54 -15.26
CA ASN A 16 27.38 3.80 -14.36
C ASN A 16 28.17 4.71 -13.39
N THR A 17 27.51 5.76 -12.91
CA THR A 17 28.09 6.73 -11.95
C THR A 17 27.23 6.85 -10.68
N PRO A 18 26.90 5.72 -10.00
CA PRO A 18 26.10 5.78 -8.81
C PRO A 18 26.90 6.34 -7.61
N ASP A 19 26.16 6.94 -6.69
CA ASP A 19 26.68 7.25 -5.36
C ASP A 19 26.93 5.96 -4.55
N PRO A 20 27.76 5.99 -3.51
CA PRO A 20 28.01 4.80 -2.68
C PRO A 20 26.82 4.43 -1.78
N LEU A 21 25.96 5.38 -1.42
CA LEU A 21 24.86 5.19 -0.49
C LEU A 21 23.55 5.76 -1.05
N TYR A 22 22.48 4.97 -0.97
CA TYR A 22 21.12 5.39 -1.27
C TYR A 22 20.15 5.03 -0.15
N LEU A 23 19.19 5.91 0.11
CA LEU A 23 18.04 5.67 0.96
C LEU A 23 16.77 5.97 0.17
N ILE A 24 16.06 4.93 -0.26
CA ILE A 24 14.80 5.02 -0.99
C ILE A 24 13.65 4.92 0.01
N VAL A 25 12.84 5.98 0.10
CA VAL A 25 11.74 6.08 1.08
C VAL A 25 10.44 6.41 0.37
N GLY A 26 9.36 5.80 0.78
CA GLY A 26 8.01 6.17 0.32
C GLY A 26 6.98 5.05 0.46
N GLU A 27 5.74 5.39 0.12
CA GLU A 27 4.61 4.47 0.27
C GLU A 27 4.41 3.54 -0.93
N ASP A 28 4.95 3.89 -2.11
CA ASP A 28 4.85 3.08 -3.31
C ASP A 28 5.87 1.92 -3.28
N GLU A 29 5.47 0.78 -2.68
CA GLU A 29 6.30 -0.42 -2.55
C GLU A 29 6.79 -0.97 -3.90
N VAL A 30 5.97 -0.85 -4.95
CA VAL A 30 6.32 -1.41 -6.25
C VAL A 30 7.36 -0.54 -6.93
N GLU A 31 7.19 0.79 -6.89
CA GLU A 31 8.17 1.72 -7.47
C GLU A 31 9.50 1.68 -6.70
N LYS A 32 9.45 1.60 -5.35
CA LYS A 32 10.65 1.41 -4.53
C LYS A 32 11.40 0.13 -4.89
N SER A 33 10.66 -0.99 -4.99
CA SER A 33 11.25 -2.30 -5.31
C SER A 33 11.79 -2.34 -6.75
N ALA A 34 11.10 -1.69 -7.69
CA ALA A 34 11.56 -1.57 -9.07
C ALA A 34 12.87 -0.78 -9.14
N LEU A 35 12.89 0.43 -8.56
CA LEU A 35 14.10 1.26 -8.54
C LEU A 35 15.26 0.56 -7.82
N ALA A 36 15.01 -0.10 -6.68
CA ALA A 36 16.04 -0.85 -5.97
C ALA A 36 16.57 -2.02 -6.80
N SER A 37 15.73 -2.67 -7.60
CA SER A 37 16.15 -3.78 -8.46
C SER A 37 17.00 -3.31 -9.65
N GLU A 38 16.74 -2.10 -10.16
CA GLU A 38 17.51 -1.50 -11.26
C GLU A 38 18.99 -1.28 -10.88
N PHE A 39 19.32 -1.15 -9.59
CA PHE A 39 20.74 -1.09 -9.17
C PHE A 39 21.52 -2.37 -9.49
N ALA A 40 20.86 -3.51 -9.69
CA ALA A 40 21.53 -4.72 -10.15
C ALA A 40 22.13 -4.57 -11.58
N ASP A 41 21.61 -3.61 -12.36
CA ASP A 41 22.08 -3.34 -13.72
C ASP A 41 23.48 -2.65 -13.74
N LEU A 42 23.96 -2.19 -12.58
CA LEU A 42 25.36 -1.76 -12.41
C LEU A 42 26.37 -2.92 -12.49
N VAL A 43 25.88 -4.17 -12.49
CA VAL A 43 26.67 -5.38 -12.54
C VAL A 43 26.23 -6.21 -13.74
N ASP A 44 27.18 -6.69 -14.52
CA ASP A 44 26.92 -7.59 -15.65
C ASP A 44 26.11 -8.81 -15.21
N GLU A 45 25.13 -9.22 -16.01
CA GLU A 45 24.16 -10.26 -15.67
C GLU A 45 24.83 -11.55 -15.17
N GLY A 46 25.88 -12.00 -15.84
CA GLY A 46 26.63 -13.22 -15.47
C GLY A 46 27.40 -13.12 -14.15
N LEU A 47 27.61 -11.90 -13.63
CA LEU A 47 28.34 -11.64 -12.38
C LEU A 47 27.44 -11.23 -11.21
N ARG A 48 26.13 -11.07 -11.44
CA ARG A 48 25.16 -10.62 -10.42
C ARG A 48 25.08 -11.58 -9.23
N ALA A 49 25.16 -12.88 -9.46
CA ALA A 49 25.11 -13.88 -8.40
C ALA A 49 26.22 -13.71 -7.36
N PHE A 50 27.37 -13.11 -7.71
CA PHE A 50 28.50 -12.89 -6.83
C PHE A 50 28.59 -11.47 -6.26
N ASN A 51 27.95 -10.50 -6.93
CA ASN A 51 28.14 -9.08 -6.65
C ASN A 51 26.84 -8.33 -6.29
N VAL A 52 25.68 -8.97 -6.37
CA VAL A 52 24.40 -8.37 -5.97
C VAL A 52 23.83 -9.18 -4.80
N GLU A 53 23.73 -8.56 -3.63
CA GLU A 53 23.18 -9.17 -2.43
C GLU A 53 21.91 -8.46 -2.01
N ARG A 54 20.87 -9.23 -1.62
CA ARG A 54 19.61 -8.71 -1.09
C ARG A 54 19.41 -9.21 0.33
N VAL A 55 19.25 -8.26 1.25
CA VAL A 55 19.05 -8.51 2.68
C VAL A 55 17.66 -8.04 3.07
N HIS A 56 16.88 -8.89 3.74
CA HIS A 56 15.57 -8.55 4.29
C HIS A 56 15.71 -8.15 5.77
N ALA A 57 15.69 -6.86 6.05
CA ALA A 57 15.85 -6.35 7.40
C ALA A 57 14.60 -6.48 8.28
N GLY A 58 13.45 -6.78 7.69
CA GLY A 58 12.19 -6.99 8.42
C GLY A 58 12.24 -8.13 9.45
N ASP A 59 13.15 -9.08 9.28
CA ASP A 59 13.34 -10.21 10.20
C ASP A 59 14.16 -9.85 11.47
N TYR A 60 14.78 -8.67 11.49
CA TYR A 60 15.62 -8.21 12.60
C TYR A 60 14.80 -7.49 13.67
N THR A 61 13.98 -8.22 14.41
CA THR A 61 13.00 -7.68 15.35
C THR A 61 13.48 -7.54 16.80
N THR A 62 14.61 -8.15 17.15
CA THR A 62 15.22 -8.08 18.50
C THR A 62 16.57 -7.37 18.45
N GLY A 63 17.05 -6.84 19.59
CA GLY A 63 18.31 -6.11 19.66
C GLY A 63 19.52 -6.92 19.16
N ASP A 64 19.61 -8.18 19.53
CA ASP A 64 20.71 -9.07 19.10
C ASP A 64 20.62 -9.34 17.58
N LYS A 65 19.43 -9.65 17.06
CA LYS A 65 19.23 -9.82 15.61
C LYS A 65 19.53 -8.54 14.82
N LEU A 66 19.23 -7.36 15.39
CA LEU A 66 19.59 -6.08 14.78
C LEU A 66 21.09 -5.91 14.70
N LEU A 67 21.81 -6.24 15.79
CA LEU A 67 23.26 -6.13 15.84
C LEU A 67 23.93 -7.10 14.85
N ASP A 68 23.50 -8.35 14.83
CA ASP A 68 23.98 -9.36 13.88
C ASP A 68 23.65 -8.98 12.43
N GLY A 69 22.44 -8.49 12.19
CA GLY A 69 21.99 -8.05 10.86
C GLY A 69 22.79 -6.86 10.34
N VAL A 70 23.03 -5.84 11.16
CA VAL A 70 23.90 -4.72 10.80
C VAL A 70 25.32 -5.20 10.55
N GLY A 71 25.85 -6.09 11.40
CA GLY A 71 27.16 -6.72 11.19
C GLY A 71 27.26 -7.43 9.85
N GLY A 72 26.23 -8.21 9.48
CA GLY A 72 26.14 -8.89 8.18
C GLY A 72 26.11 -7.92 7.01
N ILE A 73 25.28 -6.85 7.08
CA ILE A 73 25.21 -5.82 6.04
C ILE A 73 26.55 -5.11 5.85
N VAL A 74 27.22 -4.74 6.94
CA VAL A 74 28.53 -4.10 6.89
C VAL A 74 29.59 -5.06 6.30
N ALA A 75 29.57 -6.33 6.67
CA ALA A 75 30.46 -7.35 6.12
C ALA A 75 30.22 -7.55 4.62
N ALA A 76 28.96 -7.65 4.20
CA ALA A 76 28.57 -7.74 2.80
C ALA A 76 29.03 -6.53 1.98
N ALA A 77 28.87 -5.33 2.55
CA ALA A 77 29.28 -4.08 1.88
C ALA A 77 30.81 -3.92 1.77
N ARG A 78 31.57 -4.46 2.74
CA ARG A 78 33.06 -4.46 2.74
C ARG A 78 33.68 -5.57 1.90
N THR A 79 32.86 -6.55 1.47
CA THR A 79 33.34 -7.61 0.58
C THR A 79 33.67 -7.02 -0.78
N LEU A 80 34.90 -7.24 -1.27
CA LEU A 80 35.34 -6.75 -2.58
C LEU A 80 34.51 -7.38 -3.70
N PRO A 81 34.20 -6.62 -4.75
CA PRO A 81 33.51 -7.15 -5.91
C PRO A 81 34.34 -8.24 -6.60
N MET A 82 33.67 -9.31 -7.06
CA MET A 82 34.31 -10.43 -7.75
C MET A 82 34.22 -10.23 -9.25
N MET A 83 35.33 -9.96 -9.91
CA MET A 83 35.44 -9.78 -11.37
C MET A 83 34.48 -8.68 -11.93
N ALA A 84 33.99 -7.81 -11.08
CA ALA A 84 33.10 -6.71 -11.43
C ALA A 84 33.69 -5.38 -10.91
N PRO A 85 33.37 -4.24 -11.52
CA PRO A 85 33.84 -2.93 -11.05
C PRO A 85 33.20 -2.50 -9.75
N ARG A 86 32.04 -3.12 -9.38
CA ARG A 86 31.23 -2.70 -8.24
C ARG A 86 30.44 -3.88 -7.63
N ARG A 87 30.20 -3.80 -6.33
CA ARG A 87 29.27 -4.61 -5.58
C ARG A 87 28.02 -3.81 -5.27
N VAL A 88 26.86 -4.47 -5.25
CA VAL A 88 25.58 -3.86 -4.91
C VAL A 88 24.96 -4.63 -3.73
N VAL A 89 24.62 -3.94 -2.66
CA VAL A 89 23.91 -4.52 -1.50
C VAL A 89 22.59 -3.78 -1.33
N ILE A 90 21.47 -4.50 -1.42
CA ILE A 90 20.13 -3.95 -1.32
C ILE A 90 19.49 -4.42 -0.01
N VAL A 91 19.17 -3.49 0.87
CA VAL A 91 18.56 -3.75 2.17
C VAL A 91 17.09 -3.37 2.11
N LEU A 92 16.21 -4.38 2.06
CA LEU A 92 14.76 -4.23 2.01
C LEU A 92 14.18 -4.15 3.43
N GLN A 93 13.04 -3.43 3.57
CA GLN A 93 12.36 -3.20 4.87
C GLN A 93 13.31 -2.59 5.92
N ALA A 94 14.11 -1.64 5.47
CA ALA A 94 15.17 -1.04 6.29
C ALA A 94 14.65 -0.18 7.44
N GLU A 95 13.36 0.15 7.50
CA GLU A 95 12.76 0.88 8.63
C GLU A 95 13.01 0.22 9.98
N THR A 96 13.14 -1.11 10.04
CA THR A 96 13.48 -1.85 11.27
C THR A 96 14.87 -1.50 11.80
N LEU A 97 15.83 -1.26 10.91
CA LEU A 97 17.20 -0.84 11.24
C LEU A 97 17.30 0.66 11.53
N LEU A 98 16.54 1.48 10.76
CA LEU A 98 16.60 2.94 10.82
C LEU A 98 15.85 3.52 12.01
N ALA A 99 14.85 2.79 12.53
CA ALA A 99 14.05 3.15 13.70
C ALA A 99 13.69 1.90 14.52
N PRO A 100 14.62 1.33 15.30
CA PRO A 100 14.34 0.16 16.14
C PRO A 100 13.19 0.42 17.11
N LYS A 101 12.21 -0.48 17.14
CA LYS A 101 10.99 -0.33 17.97
C LYS A 101 11.24 -0.53 19.47
N ARG A 102 12.33 -1.16 19.84
CA ARG A 102 12.72 -1.44 21.23
C ARG A 102 14.10 -0.88 21.51
N GLU A 103 14.19 -0.08 22.54
CA GLU A 103 15.48 0.37 23.07
C GLU A 103 16.15 -0.78 23.83
N SER A 104 17.36 -1.12 23.41
CA SER A 104 18.23 -2.08 24.08
C SER A 104 19.69 -1.70 23.81
N GLU A 105 20.62 -2.17 24.66
CA GLU A 105 22.05 -1.92 24.45
C GLU A 105 22.53 -2.45 23.11
N ALA A 106 22.05 -3.63 22.70
CA ALA A 106 22.37 -4.22 21.41
C ALA A 106 21.81 -3.39 20.23
N ALA A 107 20.60 -2.85 20.34
CA ALA A 107 20.04 -1.94 19.32
C ALA A 107 20.82 -0.63 19.24
N ALA A 108 21.27 -0.07 20.36
CA ALA A 108 22.11 1.12 20.38
C ALA A 108 23.46 0.87 19.70
N ARG A 109 24.11 -0.27 20.02
CA ARG A 109 25.37 -0.69 19.36
C ARG A 109 25.17 -0.90 17.84
N ALA A 110 24.09 -1.55 17.43
CA ALA A 110 23.75 -1.71 16.01
C ALA A 110 23.62 -0.36 15.30
N THR A 111 22.93 0.58 15.92
CA THR A 111 22.77 1.94 15.40
C THR A 111 24.11 2.66 15.24
N GLU A 112 24.98 2.58 16.26
CA GLU A 112 26.31 3.21 16.21
C GLU A 112 27.22 2.57 15.16
N GLN A 113 27.20 1.25 15.05
CA GLN A 113 27.95 0.52 14.01
C GLN A 113 27.51 0.92 12.61
N LEU A 114 26.18 1.05 12.39
CA LEU A 114 25.64 1.48 11.10
C LEU A 114 26.05 2.93 10.79
N ILE A 115 25.93 3.86 11.74
CA ILE A 115 26.34 5.26 11.57
C ILE A 115 27.82 5.35 11.21
N ALA A 116 28.68 4.65 11.94
CA ALA A 116 30.13 4.63 11.69
C ALA A 116 30.45 4.12 10.27
N PHE A 117 29.74 3.11 9.79
CA PHE A 117 29.90 2.63 8.41
C PHE A 117 29.41 3.67 7.38
N LEU A 118 28.28 4.32 7.63
CA LEU A 118 27.71 5.33 6.73
C LEU A 118 28.58 6.62 6.63
N GLU A 119 29.46 6.86 7.62
CA GLU A 119 30.42 7.99 7.58
C GLU A 119 31.52 7.76 6.57
N GLN A 120 31.92 6.50 6.37
CA GLN A 120 33.00 6.10 5.45
C GLN A 120 32.55 4.88 4.62
N PRO A 121 31.64 5.08 3.65
CA PRO A 121 31.16 3.98 2.81
C PRO A 121 32.25 3.46 1.88
N GLU A 122 32.19 2.18 1.55
CA GLU A 122 33.15 1.53 0.65
C GLU A 122 32.97 2.06 -0.77
N PRO A 123 34.03 2.56 -1.42
CA PRO A 123 33.96 3.22 -2.72
C PRO A 123 33.57 2.28 -3.87
N MET A 124 33.86 0.98 -3.73
CA MET A 124 33.54 -0.05 -4.73
C MET A 124 32.17 -0.73 -4.48
N THR A 125 31.41 -0.26 -3.48
CA THR A 125 30.09 -0.80 -3.15
C THR A 125 29.03 0.28 -3.27
N THR A 126 27.89 -0.07 -3.85
CA THR A 126 26.67 0.72 -3.76
C THR A 126 25.73 0.04 -2.78
N LEU A 127 25.45 0.69 -1.66
CA LEU A 127 24.54 0.22 -0.63
C LEU A 127 23.21 0.97 -0.70
N VAL A 128 22.12 0.22 -0.90
CA VAL A 128 20.77 0.77 -1.14
C VAL A 128 19.85 0.33 -0.01
N PHE A 129 19.35 1.26 0.78
CA PHE A 129 18.33 1.01 1.80
C PHE A 129 16.96 1.36 1.24
N VAL A 130 15.98 0.47 1.44
CA VAL A 130 14.59 0.64 1.02
C VAL A 130 13.71 0.60 2.26
N ALA A 131 12.98 1.69 2.53
CA ALA A 131 12.12 1.84 3.69
C ALA A 131 10.76 2.41 3.32
N SER A 132 9.71 2.05 4.06
CA SER A 132 8.36 2.60 3.88
C SER A 132 8.29 4.03 4.44
N SER A 133 8.89 4.24 5.61
CA SER A 133 8.94 5.54 6.27
C SER A 133 10.20 5.64 7.13
N VAL A 134 10.65 6.87 7.37
CA VAL A 134 11.79 7.15 8.23
C VAL A 134 11.55 8.40 9.08
N ASP A 135 12.07 8.40 10.29
CA ASP A 135 12.13 9.64 11.09
C ASP A 135 13.29 10.51 10.58
N LYS A 136 12.94 11.61 9.90
CA LYS A 136 13.92 12.57 9.37
C LYS A 136 14.80 13.22 10.46
N ARG A 137 14.42 13.10 11.74
CA ARG A 137 15.17 13.62 12.88
C ARG A 137 16.20 12.64 13.41
N SER A 138 16.11 11.38 13.03
CA SER A 138 17.01 10.32 13.51
C SER A 138 18.47 10.59 13.09
N ARG A 139 19.42 10.14 13.92
CA ARG A 139 20.86 10.27 13.66
C ARG A 139 21.28 9.56 12.37
N ILE A 140 20.70 8.41 12.08
CA ILE A 140 21.01 7.61 10.88
C ILE A 140 20.55 8.37 9.63
N VAL A 141 19.32 8.90 9.60
CA VAL A 141 18.81 9.64 8.44
C VAL A 141 19.60 10.92 8.21
N LYS A 142 19.99 11.63 9.29
CA LYS A 142 20.90 12.78 9.19
C LYS A 142 22.26 12.39 8.59
N GLN A 143 22.75 11.19 8.89
CA GLN A 143 23.99 10.69 8.31
C GLN A 143 23.82 10.42 6.80
N PHE A 144 22.70 9.80 6.38
CA PHE A 144 22.40 9.66 4.94
C PHE A 144 22.33 11.02 4.23
N GLN A 145 21.78 12.05 4.87
CA GLN A 145 21.76 13.42 4.30
C GLN A 145 23.15 14.01 4.06
N LYS A 146 24.16 13.57 4.82
CA LYS A 146 25.54 14.05 4.68
C LYS A 146 26.33 13.27 3.65
N SER A 147 26.26 11.93 3.66
CA SER A 147 27.15 11.04 2.91
C SER A 147 26.46 10.24 1.80
N GLY A 148 25.13 10.31 1.68
CA GLY A 148 24.37 9.52 0.72
C GLY A 148 23.31 10.32 -0.02
N THR A 149 22.60 9.64 -0.92
CA THR A 149 21.48 10.18 -1.71
C THR A 149 20.17 9.65 -1.15
N ILE A 150 19.23 10.55 -0.81
CA ILE A 150 17.87 10.21 -0.40
C ILE A 150 16.94 10.35 -1.60
N VAL A 151 16.15 9.32 -1.87
CA VAL A 151 15.15 9.28 -2.93
C VAL A 151 13.78 9.15 -2.30
N GLU A 152 12.95 10.18 -2.39
CA GLU A 152 11.58 10.12 -1.89
C GLU A 152 10.64 9.70 -3.03
N ILE A 153 9.97 8.56 -2.85
CA ILE A 153 8.95 8.05 -3.76
C ILE A 153 7.60 8.35 -3.12
N GLY A 154 7.06 9.52 -3.45
CA GLY A 154 5.77 9.97 -2.92
C GLY A 154 4.60 9.21 -3.55
N ALA A 155 3.60 8.90 -2.74
CA ALA A 155 2.28 8.60 -3.25
C ALA A 155 1.59 9.91 -3.67
N PRO A 156 0.70 9.88 -4.66
CA PRO A 156 -0.11 11.04 -4.98
C PRO A 156 -1.00 11.47 -3.80
N ASP A 157 -1.09 12.76 -3.51
CA ASP A 157 -1.88 13.30 -2.41
C ASP A 157 -3.27 13.75 -2.86
N ASP A 158 -3.44 13.96 -4.18
CA ASP A 158 -4.67 14.47 -4.79
C ASP A 158 -4.91 13.86 -6.19
N VAL A 159 -6.07 14.18 -6.76
CA VAL A 159 -6.45 13.76 -8.12
C VAL A 159 -5.44 14.21 -9.16
N ALA A 160 -4.91 15.43 -9.06
CA ALA A 160 -3.96 15.94 -10.05
C ALA A 160 -2.60 15.22 -9.98
N GLY A 161 -2.14 14.88 -8.77
CA GLY A 161 -0.95 14.05 -8.56
C GLY A 161 -1.14 12.63 -9.09
N ALA A 162 -2.30 12.03 -8.81
CA ALA A 162 -2.65 10.70 -9.28
C ALA A 162 -2.79 10.65 -10.81
N GLU A 163 -3.36 11.68 -11.44
CA GLU A 163 -3.43 11.82 -12.90
C GLU A 163 -2.02 11.84 -13.51
N ARG A 164 -1.10 12.65 -12.95
CA ARG A 164 0.30 12.70 -13.41
C ARG A 164 0.99 11.35 -13.25
N TRP A 165 0.76 10.67 -12.13
CA TRP A 165 1.31 9.35 -11.87
C TRP A 165 0.82 8.32 -12.91
N VAL A 166 -0.49 8.28 -13.20
CA VAL A 166 -1.07 7.38 -14.23
C VAL A 166 -0.47 7.64 -15.59
N ARG A 167 -0.42 8.91 -16.01
CA ARG A 167 0.13 9.30 -17.32
C ARG A 167 1.59 8.90 -17.46
N HIS A 168 2.40 9.14 -16.43
CA HIS A 168 3.80 8.74 -16.40
C HIS A 168 3.98 7.23 -16.54
N ARG A 169 3.20 6.44 -15.75
CA ARG A 169 3.27 4.97 -15.79
C ARG A 169 2.84 4.40 -17.15
N VAL A 170 1.79 4.90 -17.75
CA VAL A 170 1.31 4.46 -19.07
C VAL A 170 2.31 4.81 -20.17
N ALA A 171 2.90 6.01 -20.11
CA ALA A 171 3.93 6.44 -21.06
C ALA A 171 5.18 5.55 -21.03
N HIS A 172 5.59 5.05 -19.86
CA HIS A 172 6.68 4.08 -19.75
C HIS A 172 6.41 2.75 -20.49
N CYS A 173 5.15 2.40 -20.71
CA CYS A 173 4.75 1.24 -21.50
C CYS A 173 4.60 1.54 -23.00
N GLY A 174 4.97 2.75 -23.44
CA GLY A 174 4.90 3.17 -24.85
C GLY A 174 3.48 3.48 -25.33
N VAL A 175 2.53 3.69 -24.41
CA VAL A 175 1.12 3.99 -24.71
C VAL A 175 0.79 5.40 -24.21
N GLU A 176 -0.09 6.11 -24.94
CA GLU A 176 -0.64 7.38 -24.48
C GLU A 176 -1.99 7.16 -23.77
N ILE A 177 -2.32 7.99 -22.78
CA ILE A 177 -3.62 7.99 -22.12
C ILE A 177 -4.24 9.37 -22.15
N GLU A 178 -5.53 9.45 -22.41
CA GLU A 178 -6.28 10.71 -22.34
C GLU A 178 -6.26 11.27 -20.91
N PRO A 179 -6.07 12.59 -20.72
CA PRO A 179 -6.08 13.20 -19.38
C PRO A 179 -7.37 12.90 -18.61
N ALA A 180 -8.51 12.90 -19.32
CA ALA A 180 -9.81 12.58 -18.74
C ALA A 180 -9.90 11.11 -18.27
N ALA A 181 -9.25 10.15 -18.97
CA ALA A 181 -9.16 8.76 -18.56
C ALA A 181 -8.30 8.61 -17.30
N ALA A 182 -7.14 9.24 -17.27
CA ALA A 182 -6.25 9.23 -16.11
C ALA A 182 -6.91 9.85 -14.86
N ARG A 183 -7.61 11.00 -15.04
CA ARG A 183 -8.39 11.65 -13.99
C ARG A 183 -9.53 10.75 -13.50
N HIS A 184 -10.23 10.07 -14.39
CA HIS A 184 -11.30 9.14 -14.05
C HIS A 184 -10.79 8.02 -13.12
N LEU A 185 -9.66 7.40 -13.44
CA LEU A 185 -9.03 6.38 -12.60
C LEU A 185 -8.61 6.94 -11.24
N ALA A 186 -8.06 8.14 -11.18
CA ALA A 186 -7.67 8.80 -9.93
C ALA A 186 -8.88 9.03 -9.00
N VAL A 187 -9.99 9.52 -9.55
CA VAL A 187 -11.25 9.71 -8.80
C VAL A 187 -11.82 8.37 -8.31
N LEU A 188 -11.83 7.34 -9.16
CA LEU A 188 -12.27 6.00 -8.80
C LEU A 188 -11.41 5.36 -7.69
N ALA A 189 -10.12 5.67 -7.65
CA ALA A 189 -9.22 5.21 -6.58
C ALA A 189 -9.37 6.01 -5.28
N GLY A 190 -10.29 6.99 -5.24
CA GLY A 190 -10.62 7.75 -4.03
C GLY A 190 -9.65 8.88 -3.70
N PHE A 191 -8.86 9.36 -4.68
CA PHE A 191 -8.01 10.53 -4.46
C PHE A 191 -8.87 11.79 -4.30
N PRO A 192 -8.58 12.65 -3.30
CA PRO A 192 -9.32 13.89 -3.09
C PRO A 192 -8.95 14.94 -4.15
N GLU A 193 -9.86 15.88 -4.45
CA GLU A 193 -9.60 17.01 -5.37
C GLU A 193 -8.51 17.96 -4.84
N ARG A 194 -8.29 17.97 -3.53
CA ARG A 194 -7.25 18.78 -2.86
C ARG A 194 -6.54 17.92 -1.82
N PRO A 195 -5.22 18.12 -1.61
CA PRO A 195 -4.48 17.38 -0.60
C PRO A 195 -5.13 17.49 0.77
N GLN A 196 -5.30 16.37 1.46
CA GLN A 196 -5.85 16.28 2.80
C GLN A 196 -4.78 15.77 3.77
N ARG A 197 -4.82 16.20 5.05
CA ARG A 197 -3.85 15.79 6.07
C ARG A 197 -3.96 14.33 6.46
N GLU A 198 -5.13 13.74 6.31
CA GLU A 198 -5.41 12.32 6.59
C GLU A 198 -6.25 11.74 5.45
N GLY A 199 -5.79 10.66 4.83
CA GLY A 199 -6.52 9.92 3.81
C GLY A 199 -6.22 10.38 2.38
N GLY A 200 -5.06 9.98 1.86
CA GLY A 200 -4.81 9.94 0.41
C GLY A 200 -5.66 8.84 -0.24
N GLY A 201 -5.79 8.88 -1.58
CA GLY A 201 -6.44 7.84 -2.34
C GLY A 201 -5.74 6.48 -2.22
N ASN A 202 -6.36 5.45 -2.72
CA ASN A 202 -5.81 4.09 -2.70
C ASN A 202 -4.86 3.86 -3.90
N LEU A 203 -3.56 4.12 -3.71
CA LEU A 203 -2.55 3.92 -4.75
C LEU A 203 -2.47 2.46 -5.24
N LYS A 204 -2.65 1.48 -4.33
CA LYS A 204 -2.66 0.05 -4.71
C LYS A 204 -3.79 -0.27 -5.68
N ARG A 205 -4.98 0.28 -5.43
CA ARG A 205 -6.12 0.17 -6.33
C ARG A 205 -5.85 0.86 -7.66
N LEU A 206 -5.40 2.12 -7.63
CA LEU A 206 -5.07 2.87 -8.85
C LEU A 206 -4.08 2.11 -9.73
N ARG A 207 -3.04 1.52 -9.13
CA ARG A 207 -2.06 0.69 -9.83
C ARG A 207 -2.73 -0.52 -10.48
N GLY A 208 -3.54 -1.27 -9.74
CA GLY A 208 -4.23 -2.44 -10.26
C GLY A 208 -5.17 -2.10 -11.42
N ASP A 209 -5.86 -0.95 -11.35
CA ASP A 209 -6.72 -0.46 -12.43
C ASP A 209 -5.90 -0.09 -13.67
N VAL A 210 -4.77 0.59 -13.51
CA VAL A 210 -3.85 0.93 -14.60
C VAL A 210 -3.22 -0.31 -15.23
N ASP A 211 -2.79 -1.28 -14.43
CA ASP A 211 -2.19 -2.52 -14.95
C ASP A 211 -3.21 -3.34 -15.77
N ARG A 212 -4.47 -3.43 -15.31
CA ARG A 212 -5.56 -4.05 -16.08
C ARG A 212 -5.86 -3.30 -17.37
N LEU A 213 -5.85 -1.96 -17.30
CA LEU A 213 -6.10 -1.13 -18.46
C LEU A 213 -4.99 -1.27 -19.52
N LEU A 214 -3.73 -1.37 -19.10
CA LEU A 214 -2.60 -1.66 -19.99
C LEU A 214 -2.71 -3.03 -20.64
N LEU A 215 -3.16 -4.06 -19.89
CA LEU A 215 -3.43 -5.39 -20.45
C LEU A 215 -4.59 -5.37 -21.47
N TYR A 216 -5.67 -4.63 -21.17
CA TYR A 216 -6.80 -4.46 -22.11
C TYR A 216 -6.38 -3.73 -23.38
N ALA A 217 -5.52 -2.72 -23.25
CA ALA A 217 -5.04 -1.88 -24.35
C ALA A 217 -3.82 -2.47 -25.10
N LEU A 218 -3.49 -3.75 -24.91
CA LEU A 218 -2.38 -4.38 -25.64
C LEU A 218 -2.56 -4.21 -27.15
N GLY A 219 -1.55 -3.62 -27.80
CA GLY A 219 -1.54 -3.32 -29.24
C GLY A 219 -2.21 -1.98 -29.62
N GLN A 220 -2.80 -1.26 -28.70
CA GLN A 220 -3.30 0.09 -28.90
C GLN A 220 -2.21 1.11 -28.62
N LYS A 221 -2.23 2.24 -29.34
CA LYS A 221 -1.30 3.37 -29.10
C LYS A 221 -1.84 4.39 -28.10
N ARG A 222 -3.15 4.38 -27.86
CA ARG A 222 -3.84 5.37 -27.05
C ARG A 222 -4.99 4.74 -26.28
N ILE A 223 -5.12 5.10 -25.02
CA ILE A 223 -6.18 4.70 -24.09
C ILE A 223 -7.16 5.87 -23.96
N THR A 224 -8.45 5.58 -24.15
CA THR A 224 -9.55 6.55 -24.08
C THR A 224 -10.27 6.51 -22.74
N VAL A 225 -11.14 7.49 -22.50
CA VAL A 225 -12.03 7.51 -21.32
C VAL A 225 -12.97 6.30 -21.31
N ASP A 226 -13.44 5.86 -22.49
CA ASP A 226 -14.36 4.73 -22.58
C ASP A 226 -13.65 3.39 -22.26
N ASP A 227 -12.40 3.24 -22.66
CA ASP A 227 -11.58 2.10 -22.24
C ASP A 227 -11.42 2.09 -20.69
N ALA A 228 -11.13 3.24 -20.10
CA ALA A 228 -11.00 3.37 -18.65
C ALA A 228 -12.32 3.04 -17.92
N ARG A 229 -13.46 3.48 -18.46
CA ARG A 229 -14.80 3.15 -17.93
C ARG A 229 -15.14 1.67 -18.06
N MET A 230 -14.73 1.03 -19.15
CA MET A 230 -14.98 -0.38 -19.40
C MET A 230 -14.17 -1.26 -18.44
N VAL A 231 -12.90 -0.94 -18.21
CA VAL A 231 -11.98 -1.74 -17.40
C VAL A 231 -12.10 -1.45 -15.91
N ALA A 232 -12.23 -0.17 -15.55
CA ALA A 232 -12.38 0.31 -14.18
C ALA A 232 -13.84 0.65 -13.84
N GLY A 233 -14.79 0.04 -14.53
CA GLY A 233 -16.23 0.33 -14.44
C GLY A 233 -16.84 0.13 -13.06
N PRO A 234 -18.14 0.42 -12.90
CA PRO A 234 -18.82 0.56 -11.60
C PRO A 234 -18.84 -0.70 -10.71
N ALA A 235 -18.49 -1.87 -11.23
CA ALA A 235 -18.34 -3.08 -10.42
C ALA A 235 -17.24 -2.96 -9.34
N LEU A 236 -16.42 -1.90 -9.35
CA LEU A 236 -15.29 -1.69 -8.44
C LEU A 236 -15.43 -0.42 -7.57
N LEU A 237 -16.49 0.36 -7.75
CA LEU A 237 -16.93 1.34 -6.75
C LEU A 237 -17.69 0.61 -5.64
N GLN A 238 -17.05 -0.37 -5.02
CA GLN A 238 -17.47 -0.76 -3.70
C GLN A 238 -17.03 0.36 -2.75
N ASP A 239 -17.90 1.35 -2.60
CA ASP A 239 -17.90 2.16 -1.40
C ASP A 239 -18.07 1.15 -0.25
N HIS A 240 -16.96 0.82 0.43
CA HIS A 240 -16.97 -0.11 1.56
C HIS A 240 -17.97 0.34 2.63
N TRP A 241 -18.41 1.57 2.57
CA TRP A 241 -19.39 2.17 3.46
C TRP A 241 -20.80 2.21 2.86
N ALA A 242 -21.00 1.97 1.55
CA ALA A 242 -22.29 2.06 0.92
C ALA A 242 -23.31 1.10 1.55
N LEU A 243 -22.91 -0.14 1.82
CA LEU A 243 -23.74 -1.12 2.51
C LEU A 243 -24.08 -0.64 3.94
N THR A 244 -23.08 -0.20 4.69
CA THR A 244 -23.28 0.27 6.07
C THR A 244 -24.11 1.55 6.13
N ASN A 245 -23.87 2.51 5.22
CA ASN A 245 -24.65 3.74 5.11
C ASN A 245 -26.11 3.45 4.73
N ALA A 246 -26.37 2.51 3.81
CA ALA A 246 -27.71 2.08 3.46
C ALA A 246 -28.44 1.45 4.65
N ILE A 247 -27.76 0.62 5.46
CA ILE A 247 -28.30 0.06 6.70
C ILE A 247 -28.50 1.17 7.75
N GLU A 248 -27.57 2.08 7.91
CA GLU A 248 -27.67 3.22 8.83
C GLU A 248 -28.86 4.14 8.46
N SER A 249 -29.17 4.30 7.21
CA SER A 249 -30.36 5.06 6.74
C SER A 249 -31.66 4.24 6.77
N GLY A 250 -31.62 2.94 7.04
CA GLY A 250 -32.77 2.04 6.99
C GLY A 250 -33.28 1.74 5.60
N ASN A 251 -32.46 2.00 4.55
CA ASN A 251 -32.79 1.75 3.15
C ASN A 251 -32.48 0.31 2.75
N ALA A 252 -33.40 -0.61 3.03
CA ALA A 252 -33.24 -2.03 2.75
C ALA A 252 -33.04 -2.34 1.25
N ALA A 253 -33.69 -1.59 0.35
CA ALA A 253 -33.57 -1.82 -1.08
C ALA A 253 -32.14 -1.52 -1.55
N GLU A 254 -31.57 -0.39 -1.13
CA GLU A 254 -30.19 -0.03 -1.45
C GLU A 254 -29.18 -0.98 -0.79
N ALA A 255 -29.44 -1.37 0.48
CA ALA A 255 -28.57 -2.32 1.18
C ALA A 255 -28.52 -3.69 0.49
N LEU A 256 -29.66 -4.21 0.00
CA LEU A 256 -29.73 -5.43 -0.79
C LEU A 256 -29.02 -5.31 -2.14
N ARG A 257 -29.15 -4.15 -2.81
CA ARG A 257 -28.41 -3.89 -4.05
C ARG A 257 -26.90 -3.90 -3.81
N GLN A 258 -26.42 -3.28 -2.72
CA GLN A 258 -25.01 -3.24 -2.37
C GLN A 258 -24.46 -4.64 -2.03
N ILE A 259 -25.22 -5.47 -1.31
CA ILE A 259 -24.81 -6.85 -1.00
C ILE A 259 -24.71 -7.71 -2.27
N ALA A 260 -25.66 -7.55 -3.19
CA ALA A 260 -25.61 -8.24 -4.49
C ALA A 260 -24.35 -7.86 -5.27
N LEU A 261 -24.02 -6.57 -5.36
CA LEU A 261 -22.80 -6.10 -6.02
C LEU A 261 -21.52 -6.63 -5.34
N LEU A 262 -21.53 -6.76 -3.99
CA LEU A 262 -20.42 -7.33 -3.24
C LEU A 262 -20.16 -8.80 -3.63
N PHE A 263 -21.21 -9.61 -3.70
CA PHE A 263 -21.09 -11.02 -4.10
C PHE A 263 -20.75 -11.19 -5.58
N ASP A 264 -21.35 -10.40 -6.46
CA ASP A 264 -21.06 -10.43 -7.91
C ASP A 264 -19.59 -10.04 -8.21
N ALA A 265 -18.96 -9.26 -7.32
CA ALA A 265 -17.53 -8.94 -7.37
C ALA A 265 -16.63 -9.96 -6.67
N GLY A 266 -17.15 -11.11 -6.22
CA GLY A 266 -16.38 -12.14 -5.52
C GLY A 266 -16.13 -11.88 -4.04
N GLY A 267 -16.96 -11.05 -3.39
CA GLY A 267 -16.87 -10.78 -1.95
C GLY A 267 -17.15 -12.03 -1.11
N GLU A 268 -16.32 -12.27 -0.11
CA GLU A 268 -16.48 -13.42 0.79
C GLU A 268 -17.50 -13.14 1.90
N ALA A 269 -18.40 -14.12 2.16
CA ALA A 269 -19.49 -14.01 3.11
C ALA A 269 -19.01 -13.64 4.53
N TYR A 270 -17.90 -14.22 4.99
CA TYR A 270 -17.36 -13.94 6.32
C TYR A 270 -16.79 -12.52 6.45
N MET A 271 -16.27 -11.96 5.38
CA MET A 271 -15.81 -10.56 5.35
C MET A 271 -16.99 -9.61 5.48
N VAL A 272 -18.08 -9.86 4.74
CA VAL A 272 -19.33 -9.08 4.84
C VAL A 272 -19.94 -9.18 6.23
N LEU A 273 -20.01 -10.39 6.80
CA LEU A 273 -20.50 -10.60 8.17
C LEU A 273 -19.66 -9.83 9.20
N GLY A 274 -18.32 -9.83 9.04
CA GLY A 274 -17.40 -9.06 9.89
C GLY A 274 -17.67 -7.56 9.85
N GLN A 275 -17.92 -7.01 8.65
CA GLN A 275 -18.27 -5.61 8.44
C GLN A 275 -19.60 -5.24 9.11
N LEU A 276 -20.63 -6.10 8.96
CA LEU A 276 -21.93 -5.90 9.62
C LEU A 276 -21.80 -6.01 11.16
N GLY A 277 -20.98 -6.92 11.64
CA GLY A 277 -20.65 -7.04 13.07
C GLY A 277 -19.98 -5.79 13.63
N TRP A 278 -19.06 -5.19 12.87
CA TRP A 278 -18.46 -3.90 13.24
C TRP A 278 -19.52 -2.79 13.28
N LEU A 279 -20.40 -2.70 12.28
CA LEU A 279 -21.47 -1.70 12.21
C LEU A 279 -22.36 -1.77 13.45
N VAL A 280 -22.83 -2.98 13.82
CA VAL A 280 -23.71 -3.17 14.96
C VAL A 280 -23.02 -2.79 16.28
N ARG A 281 -21.76 -3.16 16.47
CA ARG A 281 -21.02 -2.84 17.70
C ARG A 281 -20.65 -1.36 17.81
N SER A 282 -20.28 -0.71 16.69
CA SER A 282 -19.70 0.62 16.71
C SER A 282 -20.73 1.74 16.51
N LYS A 283 -21.77 1.51 15.70
CA LYS A 283 -22.72 2.56 15.29
C LYS A 283 -24.10 2.43 15.94
N PHE A 284 -24.65 1.21 16.06
CA PHE A 284 -25.98 0.99 16.60
C PHE A 284 -26.17 1.52 18.03
N PRO A 285 -25.21 1.41 18.97
CA PRO A 285 -25.39 1.96 20.32
C PRO A 285 -25.69 3.46 20.32
N ALA A 286 -25.10 4.22 19.39
CA ALA A 286 -25.30 5.66 19.28
C ALA A 286 -26.56 6.04 18.48
N ILE A 287 -26.94 5.23 17.47
CA ILE A 287 -28.02 5.57 16.53
C ILE A 287 -29.35 4.91 16.95
N THR A 288 -29.31 3.65 17.36
CA THR A 288 -30.50 2.84 17.63
C THR A 288 -30.24 1.86 18.80
N PRO A 289 -30.10 2.34 20.06
CA PRO A 289 -29.75 1.48 21.21
C PRO A 289 -30.68 0.30 21.40
N ALA A 290 -31.98 0.47 21.15
CA ALA A 290 -32.99 -0.59 21.30
C ALA A 290 -32.86 -1.74 20.28
N ALA A 291 -32.19 -1.49 19.16
CA ALA A 291 -31.97 -2.49 18.12
C ALA A 291 -30.67 -3.29 18.32
N VAL A 292 -29.83 -2.94 19.29
CA VAL A 292 -28.49 -3.58 19.48
C VAL A 292 -28.65 -5.05 19.83
N ALA A 293 -29.48 -5.40 20.84
CA ALA A 293 -29.66 -6.78 21.28
C ALA A 293 -30.21 -7.69 20.17
N PRO A 294 -31.34 -7.34 19.49
CA PRO A 294 -31.83 -8.14 18.36
C PRO A 294 -30.85 -8.20 17.17
N ALA A 295 -30.08 -7.15 16.91
CA ALA A 295 -29.07 -7.16 15.86
C ALA A 295 -27.90 -8.10 16.16
N ILE A 296 -27.43 -8.16 17.40
CA ILE A 296 -26.40 -9.12 17.85
C ILE A 296 -26.91 -10.55 17.70
N GLU A 297 -28.16 -10.83 18.09
CA GLU A 297 -28.77 -12.16 17.95
C GLU A 297 -28.90 -12.57 16.49
N ALA A 298 -29.30 -11.66 15.61
CA ALA A 298 -29.37 -11.90 14.17
C ALA A 298 -27.98 -12.19 13.56
N LEU A 299 -26.94 -11.45 13.98
CA LEU A 299 -25.56 -11.71 13.57
C LEU A 299 -25.09 -13.10 14.02
N PHE A 300 -25.30 -13.45 15.27
CA PHE A 300 -24.91 -14.74 15.83
C PHE A 300 -25.59 -15.91 15.10
N ARG A 301 -26.89 -15.84 14.89
CA ARG A 301 -27.64 -16.82 14.12
C ARG A 301 -27.14 -16.97 12.70
N THR A 302 -26.79 -15.85 12.03
CA THR A 302 -26.24 -15.88 10.66
C THR A 302 -24.86 -16.50 10.63
N ASP A 303 -24.00 -16.19 11.60
CA ASP A 303 -22.67 -16.80 11.74
C ASP A 303 -22.75 -18.31 11.93
N GLU A 304 -23.65 -18.78 12.80
CA GLU A 304 -23.90 -20.21 13.03
C GLU A 304 -24.39 -20.92 11.75
N GLN A 305 -25.32 -20.29 11.01
CA GLN A 305 -25.83 -20.85 9.76
C GLN A 305 -24.77 -20.91 8.66
N LEU A 306 -23.91 -19.89 8.55
CA LEU A 306 -22.79 -19.90 7.62
C LEU A 306 -21.76 -21.01 7.92
N LYS A 307 -21.54 -21.30 9.20
CA LYS A 307 -20.62 -22.37 9.66
C LYS A 307 -21.21 -23.77 9.55
N SER A 308 -22.52 -23.91 9.69
CA SER A 308 -23.21 -25.21 9.68
C SER A 308 -23.75 -25.62 8.31
N SER A 309 -23.35 -24.96 7.22
CA SER A 309 -23.88 -25.21 5.87
C SER A 309 -25.41 -25.05 5.76
N GLY A 310 -25.98 -24.17 6.57
CA GLY A 310 -27.43 -23.96 6.69
C GLY A 310 -28.10 -23.21 5.54
N GLY A 311 -27.47 -23.06 4.38
CA GLY A 311 -28.04 -22.42 3.20
C GLY A 311 -27.06 -21.66 2.35
N ASP A 312 -27.56 -20.98 1.30
CA ASP A 312 -26.76 -20.11 0.44
C ASP A 312 -26.26 -18.91 1.25
N PRO A 313 -24.94 -18.68 1.32
CA PRO A 313 -24.35 -17.58 2.07
C PRO A 313 -24.90 -16.19 1.66
N ARG A 314 -25.22 -15.99 0.39
CA ARG A 314 -25.84 -14.76 -0.10
C ARG A 314 -27.21 -14.53 0.51
N ILE A 315 -28.07 -15.53 0.48
CA ILE A 315 -29.43 -15.44 1.02
C ILE A 315 -29.42 -15.19 2.53
N LEU A 316 -28.50 -15.85 3.26
CA LEU A 316 -28.35 -15.65 4.70
C LEU A 316 -27.98 -14.22 5.06
N LEU A 317 -27.06 -13.61 4.30
CA LEU A 317 -26.62 -12.23 4.51
C LEU A 317 -27.64 -11.20 4.01
N GLU A 318 -28.36 -11.46 2.92
CA GLU A 318 -29.48 -10.63 2.47
C GLU A 318 -30.59 -10.56 3.54
N ARG A 319 -30.92 -11.70 4.16
CA ARG A 319 -31.86 -11.74 5.27
C ARG A 319 -31.37 -10.93 6.48
N LEU A 320 -30.10 -11.10 6.86
CA LEU A 320 -29.51 -10.32 7.95
C LEU A 320 -29.61 -8.82 7.69
N VAL A 321 -29.29 -8.36 6.47
CA VAL A 321 -29.36 -6.95 6.08
C VAL A 321 -30.79 -6.41 6.21
N VAL A 322 -31.79 -7.16 5.78
CA VAL A 322 -33.20 -6.76 5.93
C VAL A 322 -33.58 -6.65 7.40
N GLU A 323 -33.15 -7.59 8.24
CA GLU A 323 -33.40 -7.55 9.69
C GLU A 323 -32.74 -6.33 10.34
N LEU A 324 -31.48 -6.00 9.98
CA LEU A 324 -30.78 -4.83 10.50
C LEU A 324 -31.44 -3.51 10.08
N CYS A 325 -31.97 -3.43 8.85
CA CYS A 325 -32.71 -2.27 8.38
C CYS A 325 -34.09 -2.12 9.08
N SER A 326 -34.77 -3.25 9.38
CA SER A 326 -36.14 -3.26 9.95
C SER A 326 -36.13 -2.84 11.42
N GLY A 327 -35.10 -3.14 12.19
CA GLY A 327 -34.97 -2.73 13.59
C GLY A 327 -35.04 -1.20 13.80
N LYS A 328 -34.79 -0.41 12.76
CA LYS A 328 -34.89 1.06 12.79
C LYS A 328 -36.29 1.58 12.54
N ARG A 329 -37.11 0.93 11.73
CA ARG A 329 -38.50 1.36 11.46
C ARG A 329 -39.40 1.23 12.68
N ALA A 330 -39.15 0.26 13.53
CA ALA A 330 -39.96 0.05 14.77
C ALA A 330 -39.79 1.19 15.80
N THR A 331 -38.70 1.93 15.77
CA THR A 331 -38.42 3.03 16.70
C THR A 331 -38.90 4.41 16.21
N SER A 332 -39.08 4.60 14.90
CA SER A 332 -39.55 5.89 14.32
C SER A 332 -41.11 6.00 14.40
N GLY A 333 -41.81 4.88 14.44
CA GLY A 333 -43.29 4.85 14.52
C GLY A 333 -43.88 5.19 15.89
N ARG A 334 -43.10 5.28 16.96
CA ARG A 334 -43.57 5.59 18.34
C ARG A 334 -43.45 7.07 18.75
N ARG A 335 -42.98 7.97 17.90
CA ARG A 335 -42.88 9.43 18.21
C ARG A 335 -44.02 10.26 17.64
N GLY A 336 -45.14 9.71 17.32
CA GLY A 336 -46.28 10.43 16.74
C GLY A 336 -47.61 10.02 17.32
N ALA A 337 -47.75 9.97 18.65
CA ALA A 337 -49.05 9.89 19.31
C ALA A 337 -48.94 10.37 20.76
N TRP A 338 -49.00 11.66 20.92
CA TRP A 338 -49.59 12.39 22.04
C TRP A 338 -49.91 13.82 21.57
#